data_b8b7de5b4558e43ec33462960ccaee5b
#
_entry.id   b8b7de5b4558e43ec33462960ccaee5b
#
_cell.length_a   1.000
_cell.length_b   1.000
_cell.length_c   1.000
_cell.angle_alpha   90.00
_cell.angle_beta   90.00
_cell.angle_gamma   90.00
#
_symmetry.space_group_name_H-M   'P 1'
#
loop_
_entity.id
_entity.type
_entity.pdbx_description
1 polymer ?
#
loop_
_entity_poly.entity_id
_entity_poly.type
_entity_poly.pdbx_seq_one_letter_code
_entity_poly.pdbx_strand_id
1 'polypeptide(L)'
;MKAETKLRVAACAAGFALPRYNDLPSVGLYLDQTVQFVNGYFRSFCGVELTPSMVSNYVKKGVIDHPIRKKYTRDQIASLMYIAVSKTVLSIENIDTLFKMQREHCSAGTAYDIFCEELETSLSVVFGGKAAQPETTLNDERLLLCSTIFAAVNKMYLDCCFDALRQEQALWSDILPDLA
;
A
#
# COMPACT_ATOMS: atom_id res chain seq x y z
N MET A 1 -6.72 22.12 -10.91
CA MET A 1 -5.95 21.03 -11.55
C MET A 1 -6.42 20.89 -13.00
N LYS A 2 -5.50 20.99 -13.98
CA LYS A 2 -5.78 20.88 -15.41
C LYS A 2 -6.23 19.47 -15.78
N ALA A 3 -6.86 19.29 -16.95
CA ALA A 3 -7.30 17.96 -17.43
C ALA A 3 -6.13 16.97 -17.56
N GLU A 4 -5.00 17.43 -18.10
CA GLU A 4 -3.77 16.64 -18.22
C GLU A 4 -3.24 16.16 -16.88
N THR A 5 -3.22 17.05 -15.87
CA THR A 5 -2.80 16.70 -14.49
C THR A 5 -3.72 15.65 -13.86
N LYS A 6 -5.05 15.74 -14.10
CA LYS A 6 -6.01 14.73 -13.66
C LYS A 6 -5.76 13.38 -14.30
N LEU A 7 -5.46 13.36 -15.61
CA LEU A 7 -5.13 12.12 -16.33
C LEU A 7 -3.85 11.47 -15.80
N ARG A 8 -2.82 12.28 -15.49
CA ARG A 8 -1.58 11.76 -14.88
C ARG A 8 -1.81 11.15 -13.51
N VAL A 9 -2.63 11.80 -12.66
CA VAL A 9 -3.01 11.23 -11.35
C VAL A 9 -3.75 9.92 -11.53
N ALA A 10 -4.75 9.87 -12.41
CA ALA A 10 -5.48 8.62 -12.68
C ALA A 10 -4.56 7.50 -13.20
N ALA A 11 -3.54 7.85 -14.00
CA ALA A 11 -2.56 6.90 -14.52
C ALA A 11 -1.71 6.23 -13.42
N CYS A 12 -1.53 6.84 -12.25
CA CYS A 12 -0.77 6.24 -11.15
C CYS A 12 -1.36 4.90 -10.66
N ALA A 13 -2.69 4.75 -10.74
CA ALA A 13 -3.39 3.53 -10.33
C ALA A 13 -3.89 2.69 -11.51
N ALA A 14 -3.67 3.14 -12.76
CA ALA A 14 -4.17 2.45 -13.94
C ALA A 14 -3.51 1.06 -14.09
N GLY A 15 -4.34 0.02 -14.13
CA GLY A 15 -3.87 -1.36 -14.26
C GLY A 15 -3.14 -1.90 -13.03
N PHE A 16 -3.25 -1.24 -11.87
CA PHE A 16 -2.66 -1.75 -10.63
C PHE A 16 -3.32 -3.07 -10.23
N ALA A 17 -2.50 -4.09 -10.01
CA ALA A 17 -2.90 -5.38 -9.47
C ALA A 17 -1.77 -5.95 -8.61
N LEU A 18 -2.13 -6.56 -7.49
CA LEU A 18 -1.21 -7.31 -6.64
C LEU A 18 -1.23 -8.81 -7.00
N PRO A 19 -0.10 -9.51 -6.83
CA PRO A 19 -0.10 -10.97 -6.95
C PRO A 19 -0.98 -11.55 -5.84
N ARG A 20 -1.74 -12.57 -6.14
CA ARG A 20 -2.49 -13.28 -5.09
C ARG A 20 -1.53 -14.11 -4.24
N TYR A 21 -1.99 -14.57 -3.08
CA TYR A 21 -1.14 -15.26 -2.12
C TYR A 21 -0.36 -16.42 -2.74
N ASN A 22 -1.00 -17.22 -3.59
CA ASN A 22 -0.34 -18.35 -4.23
C ASN A 22 0.70 -17.95 -5.29
N ASP A 23 0.64 -16.73 -5.81
CA ASP A 23 1.59 -16.17 -6.78
C ASP A 23 2.80 -15.52 -6.10
N LEU A 24 2.73 -15.29 -4.77
CA LEU A 24 3.88 -14.83 -3.99
C LEU A 24 4.98 -15.88 -3.98
N PRO A 25 6.27 -15.47 -3.90
CA PRO A 25 7.40 -16.38 -3.86
C PRO A 25 7.25 -17.51 -2.83
N SER A 26 7.24 -18.76 -3.28
CA SER A 26 7.21 -19.95 -2.41
C SER A 26 8.57 -20.22 -1.76
N VAL A 27 9.65 -19.78 -2.43
CA VAL A 27 11.01 -19.84 -1.91
C VAL A 27 11.27 -18.56 -1.12
N GLY A 28 11.73 -18.70 0.14
CA GLY A 28 11.99 -17.52 0.98
C GLY A 28 13.03 -16.57 0.36
N LEU A 29 12.79 -15.27 0.47
CA LEU A 29 13.65 -14.20 -0.04
C LEU A 29 14.55 -13.63 1.04
N TYR A 30 15.77 -13.22 0.70
CA TYR A 30 16.60 -12.42 1.60
C TYR A 30 16.03 -11.00 1.77
N LEU A 31 16.44 -10.29 2.82
CA LEU A 31 15.91 -8.97 3.18
C LEU A 31 15.85 -8.00 1.99
N ASP A 32 16.96 -7.81 1.28
CA ASP A 32 17.02 -6.85 0.16
C ASP A 32 16.12 -7.29 -1.01
N GLN A 33 16.06 -8.60 -1.28
CA GLN A 33 15.15 -9.17 -2.29
C GLN A 33 13.69 -8.96 -1.91
N THR A 34 13.35 -9.13 -0.62
CA THR A 34 12.00 -8.91 -0.10
C THR A 34 11.59 -7.45 -0.24
N VAL A 35 12.46 -6.53 0.16
CA VAL A 35 12.23 -5.09 0.02
C VAL A 35 12.06 -4.70 -1.45
N GLN A 36 12.94 -5.19 -2.33
CA GLN A 36 12.85 -4.93 -3.76
C GLN A 36 11.55 -5.50 -4.37
N PHE A 37 11.15 -6.70 -3.96
CA PHE A 37 9.92 -7.36 -4.42
C PHE A 37 8.69 -6.53 -4.02
N VAL A 38 8.55 -6.19 -2.74
CA VAL A 38 7.42 -5.39 -2.24
C VAL A 38 7.37 -4.02 -2.91
N ASN A 39 8.47 -3.28 -2.90
CA ASN A 39 8.53 -1.93 -3.49
C ASN A 39 8.28 -1.94 -5.00
N GLY A 40 8.55 -3.06 -5.66
CA GLY A 40 8.30 -3.23 -7.09
C GLY A 40 6.85 -2.99 -7.49
N TYR A 41 5.89 -3.38 -6.63
CA TYR A 41 4.47 -3.20 -6.87
C TYR A 41 3.97 -1.78 -6.60
N PHE A 42 4.63 -1.03 -5.72
CA PHE A 42 4.16 0.28 -5.25
C PHE A 42 4.92 1.46 -5.87
N ARG A 43 5.68 1.26 -6.95
CA ARG A 43 6.54 2.30 -7.56
C ARG A 43 5.81 3.56 -7.97
N SER A 44 4.53 3.47 -8.30
CA SER A 44 3.70 4.60 -8.70
C SER A 44 3.20 5.45 -7.53
N PHE A 45 3.43 5.01 -6.28
CA PHE A 45 2.89 5.66 -5.09
C PHE A 45 4.01 6.07 -4.14
N CYS A 46 4.15 7.37 -3.91
CA CYS A 46 5.12 7.92 -2.95
C CYS A 46 4.76 7.55 -1.51
N GLY A 47 5.77 7.34 -0.67
CA GLY A 47 5.59 7.08 0.76
C GLY A 47 5.19 5.65 1.13
N VAL A 48 4.93 4.79 0.14
CA VAL A 48 4.55 3.38 0.37
C VAL A 48 5.78 2.48 0.50
N GLU A 49 6.95 2.90 0.03
CA GLU A 49 8.19 2.12 0.02
C GLU A 49 8.60 1.64 1.42
N LEU A 50 9.09 0.41 1.49
CA LEU A 50 9.79 -0.14 2.64
C LEU A 50 11.30 0.03 2.49
N THR A 51 11.99 0.19 3.62
CA THR A 51 13.45 0.11 3.70
C THR A 51 13.87 -1.14 4.49
N PRO A 52 15.10 -1.66 4.30
CA PRO A 52 15.63 -2.75 5.12
C PRO A 52 15.57 -2.45 6.62
N SER A 53 15.81 -1.20 7.00
CA SER A 53 15.73 -0.74 8.39
C SER A 53 14.31 -0.81 8.95
N MET A 54 13.30 -0.42 8.16
CA MET A 54 11.88 -0.55 8.55
C MET A 54 11.51 -2.01 8.78
N VAL A 55 11.84 -2.90 7.85
CA VAL A 55 11.55 -4.34 7.97
C VAL A 55 12.23 -4.92 9.22
N SER A 56 13.49 -4.59 9.45
CA SER A 56 14.22 -5.01 10.66
C SER A 56 13.57 -4.51 11.95
N ASN A 57 13.02 -3.29 11.93
CA ASN A 57 12.28 -2.73 13.09
C ASN A 57 10.96 -3.47 13.34
N TYR A 58 10.20 -3.84 12.30
CA TYR A 58 8.97 -4.64 12.46
C TYR A 58 9.28 -6.02 13.05
N VAL A 59 10.37 -6.66 12.62
CA VAL A 59 10.84 -7.93 13.22
C VAL A 59 11.26 -7.73 14.68
N LYS A 60 12.05 -6.70 14.98
CA LYS A 60 12.49 -6.38 16.35
C LYS A 60 11.32 -6.11 17.29
N LYS A 61 10.25 -5.48 16.80
CA LYS A 61 9.03 -5.21 17.57
C LYS A 61 8.05 -6.40 17.63
N GLY A 62 8.35 -7.51 16.97
CA GLY A 62 7.51 -8.71 16.97
C GLY A 62 6.24 -8.63 16.12
N VAL A 63 6.09 -7.58 15.31
CA VAL A 63 4.97 -7.44 14.35
C VAL A 63 5.07 -8.49 13.24
N ILE A 64 6.30 -8.78 12.82
CA ILE A 64 6.66 -9.86 11.89
C ILE A 64 7.60 -10.82 12.59
N ASP A 65 7.39 -12.11 12.42
CA ASP A 65 8.26 -13.15 12.96
C ASP A 65 9.69 -13.05 12.41
N HIS A 66 10.65 -13.64 13.14
CA HIS A 66 12.03 -13.69 12.67
C HIS A 66 12.14 -14.49 11.36
N PRO A 67 12.93 -14.03 10.38
CA PRO A 67 13.14 -14.76 9.14
C PRO A 67 13.85 -16.09 9.39
N ILE A 68 13.44 -17.14 8.69
CA ILE A 68 14.02 -18.49 8.79
C ILE A 68 15.31 -18.53 7.95
N ARG A 69 16.45 -18.79 8.59
CA ARG A 69 17.76 -18.79 7.91
C ARG A 69 18.01 -17.52 7.08
N LYS A 70 17.66 -16.35 7.65
CA LYS A 70 17.73 -15.02 7.01
C LYS A 70 16.81 -14.83 5.80
N LYS A 71 15.85 -15.73 5.56
CA LYS A 71 14.89 -15.64 4.46
C LYS A 71 13.49 -15.39 5.00
N TYR A 72 12.79 -14.47 4.38
CA TYR A 72 11.39 -14.14 4.63
C TYR A 72 10.49 -15.10 3.87
N THR A 73 9.55 -15.72 4.55
CA THR A 73 8.58 -16.66 4.01
C THR A 73 7.48 -15.93 3.23
N ARG A 74 6.65 -16.71 2.51
CA ARG A 74 5.46 -16.18 1.81
C ARG A 74 4.56 -15.37 2.74
N ASP A 75 4.25 -15.88 3.94
CA ASP A 75 3.41 -15.17 4.92
C ASP A 75 4.03 -13.85 5.36
N GLN A 76 5.33 -13.82 5.56
CA GLN A 76 6.04 -12.61 5.92
C GLN A 76 6.06 -11.59 4.77
N ILE A 77 6.19 -12.05 3.52
CA ILE A 77 6.09 -11.19 2.33
C ILE A 77 4.68 -10.61 2.22
N ALA A 78 3.63 -11.44 2.39
CA ALA A 78 2.24 -10.99 2.41
C ALA A 78 1.99 -9.93 3.49
N SER A 79 2.51 -10.16 4.71
CA SER A 79 2.43 -9.17 5.80
C SER A 79 3.15 -7.87 5.46
N LEU A 80 4.31 -7.92 4.83
CA LEU A 80 5.06 -6.73 4.41
C LEU A 80 4.35 -5.94 3.30
N MET A 81 3.64 -6.60 2.38
CA MET A 81 2.78 -5.93 1.40
C MET A 81 1.69 -5.10 2.09
N TYR A 82 1.00 -5.68 3.08
CA TYR A 82 0.01 -4.95 3.88
C TYR A 82 0.63 -3.80 4.68
N ILE A 83 1.78 -4.03 5.34
CA ILE A 83 2.49 -3.01 6.11
C ILE A 83 2.91 -1.83 5.22
N ALA A 84 3.38 -2.08 4.00
CA ALA A 84 3.79 -1.02 3.09
C ALA A 84 2.68 0.02 2.88
N VAL A 85 1.45 -0.42 2.75
CA VAL A 85 0.26 0.44 2.60
C VAL A 85 -0.17 1.03 3.94
N SER A 86 -0.41 0.18 4.94
CA SER A 86 -1.01 0.58 6.22
C SER A 86 -0.12 1.52 7.06
N LYS A 87 1.22 1.42 6.96
CA LYS A 87 2.16 2.31 7.67
C LYS A 87 2.01 3.78 7.30
N THR A 88 1.35 4.09 6.19
CA THR A 88 1.11 5.48 5.76
C THR A 88 0.07 6.19 6.64
N VAL A 89 -0.76 5.42 7.34
CA VAL A 89 -1.89 5.92 8.14
C VAL A 89 -1.97 5.34 9.55
N LEU A 90 -1.28 4.22 9.82
CA LEU A 90 -1.31 3.55 11.12
C LEU A 90 0.05 3.57 11.82
N SER A 91 0.02 3.60 13.16
CA SER A 91 1.18 3.32 13.99
C SER A 91 1.55 1.82 13.95
N ILE A 92 2.77 1.50 14.35
CA ILE A 92 3.24 0.10 14.45
C ILE A 92 2.37 -0.71 15.42
N GLU A 93 1.95 -0.11 16.52
CA GLU A 93 1.12 -0.73 17.54
C GLU A 93 -0.28 -1.06 17.01
N ASN A 94 -0.86 -0.18 16.19
CA ASN A 94 -2.15 -0.42 15.55
C ASN A 94 -2.07 -1.52 14.49
N ILE A 95 -0.97 -1.56 13.71
CA ILE A 95 -0.72 -2.64 12.75
C ILE A 95 -0.60 -4.00 13.47
N ASP A 96 0.14 -4.05 14.58
CA ASP A 96 0.27 -5.27 15.38
C ASP A 96 -1.08 -5.74 15.94
N THR A 97 -1.91 -4.80 16.40
CA THR A 97 -3.27 -5.10 16.86
C THR A 97 -4.12 -5.73 15.75
N LEU A 98 -4.10 -5.15 14.54
CA LEU A 98 -4.85 -5.71 13.41
C LEU A 98 -4.35 -7.10 13.00
N PHE A 99 -3.03 -7.36 13.05
CA PHE A 99 -2.51 -8.69 12.77
C PHE A 99 -2.92 -9.73 13.83
N LYS A 100 -3.00 -9.33 15.10
CA LYS A 100 -3.49 -10.21 16.17
C LYS A 100 -4.95 -10.57 15.94
N MET A 101 -5.80 -9.60 15.69
CA MET A 101 -7.21 -9.83 15.34
C MET A 101 -7.34 -10.74 14.13
N GLN A 102 -6.62 -10.47 13.03
CA GLN A 102 -6.67 -11.26 11.81
C GLN A 102 -6.30 -12.74 12.04
N ARG A 103 -5.26 -13.02 12.85
CA ARG A 103 -4.81 -14.40 13.14
C ARG A 103 -5.86 -15.25 13.87
N GLU A 104 -6.77 -14.63 14.60
CA GLU A 104 -7.86 -15.31 15.31
C GLU A 104 -8.97 -15.78 14.36
N HIS A 105 -9.10 -15.17 13.16
CA HIS A 105 -10.27 -15.34 12.31
C HIS A 105 -9.98 -16.00 10.95
N CYS A 106 -8.80 -15.81 10.38
CA CYS A 106 -8.47 -16.41 9.09
C CYS A 106 -6.97 -16.65 8.89
N SER A 107 -6.65 -17.47 7.86
CA SER A 107 -5.26 -17.73 7.47
C SER A 107 -4.60 -16.48 6.89
N ALA A 108 -3.26 -16.43 6.91
CA ALA A 108 -2.48 -15.36 6.29
C ALA A 108 -2.79 -15.21 4.79
N GLY A 109 -2.97 -16.35 4.09
CA GLY A 109 -3.31 -16.34 2.67
C GLY A 109 -4.68 -15.72 2.38
N THR A 110 -5.70 -16.13 3.13
CA THR A 110 -7.05 -15.57 3.00
C THR A 110 -7.07 -14.09 3.29
N ALA A 111 -6.42 -13.65 4.40
CA ALA A 111 -6.34 -12.24 4.76
C ALA A 111 -5.63 -11.41 3.69
N TYR A 112 -4.56 -11.95 3.11
CA TYR A 112 -3.80 -11.27 2.07
C TYR A 112 -4.63 -11.11 0.77
N ASP A 113 -5.33 -12.16 0.33
CA ASP A 113 -6.16 -12.07 -0.88
C ASP A 113 -7.31 -11.08 -0.70
N ILE A 114 -7.95 -11.06 0.48
CA ILE A 114 -8.93 -10.03 0.85
C ILE A 114 -8.32 -8.62 0.77
N PHE A 115 -7.13 -8.44 1.35
CA PHE A 115 -6.42 -7.15 1.28
C PHE A 115 -6.17 -6.71 -0.17
N CYS A 116 -5.75 -7.63 -1.06
CA CYS A 116 -5.53 -7.32 -2.47
C CYS A 116 -6.81 -6.81 -3.15
N GLU A 117 -7.93 -7.51 -2.96
CA GLU A 117 -9.23 -7.14 -3.53
C GLU A 117 -9.70 -5.76 -3.05
N GLU A 118 -9.61 -5.51 -1.74
CA GLU A 118 -10.00 -4.23 -1.15
C GLU A 118 -9.13 -3.07 -1.63
N LEU A 119 -7.81 -3.30 -1.73
CA LEU A 119 -6.88 -2.28 -2.21
C LEU A 119 -7.14 -1.92 -3.67
N GLU A 120 -7.28 -2.92 -4.55
CA GLU A 120 -7.55 -2.74 -5.97
C GLU A 120 -8.89 -2.03 -6.19
N THR A 121 -9.92 -2.43 -5.44
CA THR A 121 -11.25 -1.80 -5.47
C THR A 121 -11.17 -0.34 -5.02
N SER A 122 -10.53 -0.07 -3.88
CA SER A 122 -10.38 1.29 -3.34
C SER A 122 -9.59 2.20 -4.28
N LEU A 123 -8.50 1.69 -4.89
CA LEU A 123 -7.74 2.43 -5.91
C LEU A 123 -8.60 2.76 -7.12
N SER A 124 -9.38 1.80 -7.63
CA SER A 124 -10.30 2.02 -8.75
C SER A 124 -11.37 3.07 -8.45
N VAL A 125 -11.89 3.10 -7.21
CA VAL A 125 -12.88 4.09 -6.76
C VAL A 125 -12.26 5.48 -6.67
N VAL A 126 -11.17 5.61 -5.91
CA VAL A 126 -10.58 6.93 -5.58
C VAL A 126 -9.90 7.57 -6.79
N PHE A 127 -9.08 6.82 -7.51
CA PHE A 127 -8.36 7.33 -8.69
C PHE A 127 -9.23 7.38 -9.95
N GLY A 128 -10.22 6.49 -10.06
CA GLY A 128 -11.17 6.44 -11.17
C GLY A 128 -12.34 7.40 -11.02
N GLY A 129 -12.47 8.10 -9.89
CA GLY A 129 -13.57 9.04 -9.63
C GLY A 129 -14.95 8.37 -9.55
N LYS A 130 -15.01 7.08 -9.21
CA LYS A 130 -16.26 6.34 -9.02
C LYS A 130 -16.78 6.56 -7.60
N ALA A 131 -18.09 6.54 -7.41
CA ALA A 131 -18.68 6.54 -6.06
C ALA A 131 -18.40 5.20 -5.37
N ALA A 132 -17.92 5.25 -4.10
CA ALA A 132 -17.85 4.05 -3.27
C ALA A 132 -19.26 3.52 -3.00
N GLN A 133 -19.47 2.21 -3.19
CA GLN A 133 -20.69 1.56 -2.75
C GLN A 133 -20.47 1.05 -1.32
N PRO A 134 -21.25 1.50 -0.32
CA PRO A 134 -21.13 0.98 1.03
C PRO A 134 -21.61 -0.48 1.08
N GLU A 135 -20.76 -1.39 1.52
CA GLU A 135 -21.20 -2.73 1.92
C GLU A 135 -21.98 -2.63 3.24
N THR A 136 -23.16 -3.23 3.28
CA THR A 136 -24.16 -2.97 4.33
C THR A 136 -23.97 -3.77 5.62
N THR A 137 -23.06 -4.76 5.68
CA THR A 137 -22.82 -5.57 6.90
C THR A 137 -21.38 -6.11 6.92
N LEU A 138 -20.47 -5.33 7.48
CA LEU A 138 -19.10 -5.76 7.76
C LEU A 138 -18.98 -6.10 9.26
N ASN A 139 -18.24 -7.16 9.61
CA ASN A 139 -17.79 -7.35 10.98
C ASN A 139 -16.70 -6.30 11.31
N ASP A 140 -16.40 -6.11 12.61
CA ASP A 140 -15.48 -5.05 13.06
C ASP A 140 -14.10 -5.15 12.43
N GLU A 141 -13.58 -6.34 12.20
CA GLU A 141 -12.27 -6.55 11.55
C GLU A 141 -12.27 -6.13 10.10
N ARG A 142 -13.29 -6.54 9.36
CA ARG A 142 -13.42 -6.14 7.95
C ARG A 142 -13.62 -4.63 7.85
N LEU A 143 -14.37 -4.04 8.76
CA LEU A 143 -14.58 -2.60 8.84
C LEU A 143 -13.24 -1.86 9.08
N LEU A 144 -12.42 -2.34 10.03
CA LEU A 144 -11.10 -1.76 10.32
C LEU A 144 -10.15 -1.91 9.14
N LEU A 145 -10.14 -3.09 8.48
CA LEU A 145 -9.33 -3.33 7.28
C LEU A 145 -9.72 -2.37 6.15
N CYS A 146 -10.99 -2.32 5.77
CA CYS A 146 -11.50 -1.47 4.69
C CYS A 146 -11.26 0.02 5.00
N SER A 147 -11.49 0.45 6.24
CA SER A 147 -11.25 1.83 6.67
C SER A 147 -9.77 2.19 6.57
N THR A 148 -8.87 1.29 6.98
CA THR A 148 -7.41 1.48 6.87
C THR A 148 -6.98 1.60 5.41
N ILE A 149 -7.44 0.69 4.56
CA ILE A 149 -7.11 0.69 3.12
C ILE A 149 -7.64 1.96 2.46
N PHE A 150 -8.89 2.33 2.73
CA PHE A 150 -9.50 3.52 2.14
C PHE A 150 -8.78 4.80 2.57
N ALA A 151 -8.40 4.92 3.84
CA ALA A 151 -7.60 6.05 4.33
C ALA A 151 -6.22 6.10 3.66
N ALA A 152 -5.53 4.96 3.54
CA ALA A 152 -4.24 4.88 2.88
C ALA A 152 -4.33 5.24 1.38
N VAL A 153 -5.35 4.74 0.67
CA VAL A 153 -5.58 5.03 -0.75
C VAL A 153 -5.89 6.52 -0.97
N ASN A 154 -6.69 7.15 -0.09
CA ASN A 154 -6.92 8.59 -0.15
C ASN A 154 -5.62 9.38 0.10
N LYS A 155 -4.77 8.95 1.02
CA LYS A 155 -3.45 9.55 1.25
C LYS A 155 -2.58 9.44 -0.02
N MET A 156 -2.51 8.24 -0.63
CA MET A 156 -1.76 8.01 -1.88
C MET A 156 -2.27 8.90 -3.01
N TYR A 157 -3.60 9.05 -3.15
CA TYR A 157 -4.22 9.95 -4.13
C TYR A 157 -3.81 11.40 -3.92
N LEU A 158 -3.85 11.90 -2.68
CA LEU A 158 -3.43 13.26 -2.33
C LEU A 158 -1.94 13.47 -2.66
N ASP A 159 -1.07 12.53 -2.32
CA ASP A 159 0.36 12.61 -2.64
C ASP A 159 0.57 12.70 -4.15
N CYS A 160 -0.07 11.84 -4.94
CA CYS A 160 -0.01 11.91 -6.41
C CYS A 160 -0.53 13.24 -6.97
N CYS A 161 -1.62 13.80 -6.39
CA CYS A 161 -2.15 15.10 -6.78
C CYS A 161 -1.15 16.22 -6.51
N PHE A 162 -0.58 16.27 -5.31
CA PHE A 162 0.38 17.32 -4.93
C PHE A 162 1.68 17.21 -5.70
N ASP A 163 2.17 16.00 -5.98
CA ASP A 163 3.35 15.80 -6.83
C ASP A 163 3.10 16.30 -8.25
N ALA A 164 1.94 15.95 -8.81
CA ALA A 164 1.56 16.41 -10.14
C ALA A 164 1.40 17.94 -10.22
N LEU A 165 0.84 18.57 -9.18
CA LEU A 165 0.71 20.03 -9.08
C LEU A 165 2.08 20.73 -8.94
N ARG A 166 3.00 20.18 -8.13
CA ARG A 166 4.37 20.71 -8.02
C ARG A 166 5.09 20.67 -9.35
N GLN A 167 4.98 19.59 -10.10
CA GLN A 167 5.56 19.47 -11.43
C GLN A 167 4.92 20.45 -12.44
N GLU A 168 3.61 20.68 -12.34
CA GLU A 168 2.92 21.67 -13.17
C GLU A 168 3.43 23.09 -12.87
N GLN A 169 3.68 23.46 -11.61
CA GLN A 169 4.23 24.75 -11.21
C GLN A 169 5.70 24.93 -11.66
N ALA A 170 6.53 23.90 -11.51
CA ALA A 170 7.93 23.94 -11.94
C ALA A 170 8.05 24.18 -13.45
N LEU A 171 7.24 23.53 -14.26
CA LEU A 171 7.21 23.76 -15.72
C LEU A 171 6.86 25.20 -16.08
N TRP A 172 6.01 25.90 -15.30
CA TRP A 172 5.68 27.29 -15.55
C TRP A 172 6.79 28.26 -15.15
N SER A 173 7.50 28.01 -14.04
CA SER A 173 8.64 28.85 -13.65
C SER A 173 9.80 28.77 -14.65
N ASP A 174 9.99 27.61 -15.29
CA ASP A 174 11.02 27.42 -16.32
C ASP A 174 10.66 28.05 -17.68
N ILE A 175 9.36 28.17 -17.98
CA ILE A 175 8.87 28.75 -19.24
C ILE A 175 8.70 30.26 -19.15
N LEU A 176 8.39 30.81 -17.97
CA LEU A 176 8.13 32.23 -17.72
C LEU A 176 8.96 32.78 -16.54
N PRO A 177 10.29 32.82 -16.65
CA PRO A 177 11.14 33.27 -15.53
C PRO A 177 10.97 34.74 -15.14
N ASP A 178 10.37 35.57 -16.01
CA ASP A 178 10.26 37.02 -15.83
C ASP A 178 8.87 37.51 -15.35
N LEU A 179 7.96 36.67 -14.91
CA LEU A 179 6.61 37.03 -14.47
C LEU A 179 6.35 36.80 -12.96
N ALA A 180 7.38 36.61 -12.13
CA ALA A 180 7.28 36.45 -10.68
C ALA A 180 7.66 37.73 -9.93
#